data_ac0c273b6112df5cc82dcfd56696163f
#
_entry.id   ac0c273b6112df5cc82dcfd56696163f
#
_cell.length_a   1.000
_cell.length_b   1.000
_cell.length_c   1.000
_cell.angle_alpha   90.00
_cell.angle_beta   90.00
_cell.angle_gamma   90.00
#
_symmetry.space_group_name_H-M   'P 1'
#
loop_
_entity.id
_entity.type
_entity.pdbx_description
1 polymer ?
#
loop_
_entity_poly.entity_id
_entity_poly.type
_entity_poly.pdbx_seq_one_letter_code
_entity_poly.pdbx_strand_id
1 'polypeptide(L)'
;ALSSAASDVYKRQGMIREGREIAKIHPNMVVKIPMTCEGLKAVKVLSKEGIKTNVTLIFSANQALLAARAGATYVSPFLGRLDDISTRGVDLIRDIADIFAVTDLDTQIIAASVRNPIHVTDCALAGADIATVPYAVIEQMVKHPLTDAGIAKFQADYRAVFGE
;
A
#
# COMPACT_ATOMS: atom_id res chain seq x y z
N ALA A 1 -30.11 17.07 -4.06
CA ALA A 1 -30.20 15.68 -3.55
C ALA A 1 -28.90 14.90 -3.73
N LEU A 2 -28.20 15.07 -4.89
CA LEU A 2 -26.92 14.40 -5.16
C LEU A 2 -25.75 14.90 -4.27
N SER A 3 -25.76 16.17 -3.86
CA SER A 3 -24.73 16.74 -3.00
C SER A 3 -24.82 16.24 -1.54
N SER A 4 -26.02 15.96 -1.04
CA SER A 4 -26.22 15.43 0.31
C SER A 4 -25.80 13.95 0.43
N ALA A 5 -26.10 13.14 -0.59
CA ALA A 5 -25.67 11.73 -0.63
C ALA A 5 -24.15 11.61 -0.72
N ALA A 6 -23.46 12.42 -1.55
CA ALA A 6 -22.02 12.44 -1.62
C ALA A 6 -21.36 12.90 -0.30
N SER A 7 -21.98 13.83 0.44
CA SER A 7 -21.47 14.29 1.73
C SER A 7 -21.64 13.26 2.85
N ASP A 8 -22.61 12.36 2.76
CA ASP A 8 -22.83 11.31 3.76
C ASP A 8 -21.84 10.14 3.64
N VAL A 9 -21.33 9.86 2.43
CA VAL A 9 -20.31 8.82 2.21
C VAL A 9 -19.02 9.11 2.98
N TYR A 10 -18.66 10.38 3.17
CA TYR A 10 -17.48 10.79 3.94
C TYR A 10 -17.75 11.06 5.43
N LYS A 11 -19.00 10.94 5.86
CA LYS A 11 -19.35 11.01 7.29
C LYS A 11 -19.10 9.66 7.95
N ARG A 12 -18.70 9.69 9.21
CA ARG A 12 -18.44 8.49 10.02
C ARG A 12 -19.54 7.41 9.87
N GLN A 13 -20.80 7.78 9.98
CA GLN A 13 -21.91 6.83 9.92
C GLN A 13 -22.07 6.16 8.55
N GLY A 14 -21.86 6.92 7.46
CA GLY A 14 -21.87 6.40 6.09
C GLY A 14 -20.76 5.36 5.89
N MET A 15 -19.53 5.70 6.26
CA MET A 15 -18.38 4.79 6.16
C MET A 15 -18.55 3.51 7.00
N ILE A 16 -19.13 3.61 8.21
CA ILE A 16 -19.40 2.44 9.05
C ILE A 16 -20.45 1.55 8.41
N ARG A 17 -21.56 2.11 7.94
CA ARG A 17 -22.65 1.35 7.29
C ARG A 17 -22.13 0.61 6.06
N GLU A 18 -21.45 1.32 5.15
CA GLU A 18 -20.88 0.73 3.94
C GLU A 18 -19.78 -0.30 4.26
N GLY A 19 -18.94 0.00 5.24
CA GLY A 19 -17.88 -0.92 5.68
C GLY A 19 -18.45 -2.26 6.17
N ARG A 20 -19.55 -2.24 6.92
CA ARG A 20 -20.24 -3.45 7.36
C ARG A 20 -20.82 -4.26 6.19
N GLU A 21 -21.40 -3.58 5.19
CA GLU A 21 -21.91 -4.27 3.99
C GLU A 21 -20.79 -4.87 3.14
N ILE A 22 -19.70 -4.15 2.94
CA ILE A 22 -18.50 -4.66 2.23
C ILE A 22 -17.93 -5.89 2.95
N ALA A 23 -17.82 -5.85 4.27
CA ALA A 23 -17.28 -6.95 5.06
C ALA A 23 -18.09 -8.25 4.96
N LYS A 24 -19.40 -8.18 4.65
CA LYS A 24 -20.26 -9.36 4.44
C LYS A 24 -19.97 -10.10 3.15
N ILE A 25 -19.33 -9.46 2.16
CA ILE A 25 -19.09 -10.05 0.84
C ILE A 25 -18.17 -11.27 0.95
N HIS A 26 -17.08 -11.16 1.72
CA HIS A 26 -16.13 -12.26 1.92
C HIS A 26 -15.26 -11.98 3.18
N PRO A 27 -14.81 -13.03 3.92
CA PRO A 27 -13.94 -12.86 5.10
C PRO A 27 -12.61 -12.14 4.86
N ASN A 28 -12.12 -12.16 3.61
CA ASN A 28 -10.86 -11.49 3.22
C ASN A 28 -11.06 -10.04 2.77
N MET A 29 -12.30 -9.51 2.83
CA MET A 29 -12.52 -8.10 2.48
C MET A 29 -11.84 -7.17 3.48
N VAL A 30 -11.25 -6.11 2.94
CA VAL A 30 -10.63 -5.01 3.70
C VAL A 30 -11.28 -3.71 3.27
N VAL A 31 -11.84 -2.98 4.22
CA VAL A 31 -12.57 -1.74 3.95
C VAL A 31 -11.61 -0.58 3.84
N LYS A 32 -11.59 0.09 2.69
CA LYS A 32 -10.71 1.23 2.46
C LYS A 32 -11.35 2.53 2.99
N ILE A 33 -10.69 3.19 3.92
CA ILE A 33 -11.17 4.39 4.63
C ILE A 33 -10.19 5.55 4.38
N PRO A 34 -10.67 6.76 4.01
CA PRO A 34 -9.79 7.91 3.82
C PRO A 34 -9.26 8.45 5.16
N MET A 35 -8.04 8.98 5.14
CA MET A 35 -7.38 9.58 6.31
C MET A 35 -8.00 10.94 6.67
N THR A 36 -9.08 10.89 7.40
CA THR A 36 -9.82 12.05 7.93
C THR A 36 -10.21 11.81 9.40
N CYS A 37 -10.57 12.87 10.13
CA CYS A 37 -11.07 12.71 11.50
C CYS A 37 -12.29 11.76 11.57
N GLU A 38 -13.23 11.88 10.64
CA GLU A 38 -14.40 11.02 10.56
C GLU A 38 -14.03 9.59 10.12
N GLY A 39 -13.02 9.45 9.23
CA GLY A 39 -12.45 8.15 8.85
C GLY A 39 -11.83 7.43 10.05
N LEU A 40 -11.03 8.09 10.86
CA LEU A 40 -10.43 7.49 12.06
C LEU A 40 -11.49 7.04 13.09
N LYS A 41 -12.57 7.83 13.25
CA LYS A 41 -13.70 7.42 14.09
C LYS A 41 -14.42 6.18 13.54
N ALA A 42 -14.56 6.08 12.22
CA ALA A 42 -15.12 4.90 11.56
C ALA A 42 -14.21 3.68 11.72
N VAL A 43 -12.90 3.82 11.49
CA VAL A 43 -11.90 2.76 11.71
C VAL A 43 -11.99 2.21 13.12
N LYS A 44 -12.08 3.08 14.15
CA LYS A 44 -12.18 2.65 15.53
C LYS A 44 -13.41 1.81 15.81
N VAL A 45 -14.54 2.08 15.17
CA VAL A 45 -15.77 1.28 15.31
C VAL A 45 -15.62 -0.05 14.58
N LEU A 46 -15.22 -0.03 13.31
CA LEU A 46 -15.07 -1.22 12.47
C LEU A 46 -14.02 -2.19 13.04
N SER A 47 -12.91 -1.68 13.55
CA SER A 47 -11.87 -2.49 14.20
C SER A 47 -12.38 -3.24 15.42
N LYS A 48 -13.22 -2.60 16.27
CA LYS A 48 -13.87 -3.27 17.42
C LYS A 48 -14.85 -4.36 17.02
N GLU A 49 -15.39 -4.29 15.81
CA GLU A 49 -16.26 -5.29 15.20
C GLU A 49 -15.48 -6.40 14.47
N GLY A 50 -14.14 -6.38 14.50
CA GLY A 50 -13.29 -7.33 13.78
C GLY A 50 -13.20 -7.10 12.28
N ILE A 51 -13.70 -5.97 11.78
CA ILE A 51 -13.67 -5.63 10.36
C ILE A 51 -12.32 -4.99 10.03
N LYS A 52 -11.57 -5.62 9.12
CA LYS A 52 -10.28 -5.14 8.65
C LYS A 52 -10.41 -3.85 7.85
N THR A 53 -9.56 -2.87 8.14
CA THR A 53 -9.55 -1.58 7.45
C THR A 53 -8.18 -1.24 6.87
N ASN A 54 -8.18 -0.53 5.75
CA ASN A 54 -7.00 0.07 5.14
C ASN A 54 -7.20 1.60 5.09
N VAL A 55 -6.45 2.33 5.92
CA VAL A 55 -6.50 3.79 5.90
C VAL A 55 -5.63 4.31 4.76
N THR A 56 -6.27 4.98 3.82
CA THR A 56 -5.66 5.47 2.57
C THR A 56 -5.45 6.97 2.57
N LEU A 57 -4.69 7.48 1.59
CA LEU A 57 -4.33 8.89 1.44
C LEU A 57 -3.49 9.39 2.63
N ILE A 58 -2.50 8.59 2.99
CA ILE A 58 -1.52 8.93 4.02
C ILE A 58 -0.30 9.58 3.35
N PHE A 59 0.07 10.77 3.85
CA PHE A 59 1.17 11.58 3.37
C PHE A 59 2.13 12.05 4.48
N SER A 60 1.90 11.62 5.73
CA SER A 60 2.81 11.87 6.85
C SER A 60 2.83 10.70 7.83
N ALA A 61 3.92 10.54 8.57
CA ALA A 61 4.05 9.52 9.59
C ALA A 61 3.04 9.71 10.74
N ASN A 62 2.72 10.97 11.09
CA ASN A 62 1.68 11.28 12.08
C ASN A 62 0.31 10.73 11.68
N GLN A 63 -0.05 10.82 10.40
CA GLN A 63 -1.30 10.24 9.90
C GLN A 63 -1.31 8.73 10.04
N ALA A 64 -0.21 8.06 9.70
CA ALA A 64 -0.08 6.61 9.84
C ALA A 64 -0.19 6.18 11.31
N LEU A 65 0.50 6.87 12.22
CA LEU A 65 0.44 6.61 13.65
C LEU A 65 -1.00 6.75 14.21
N LEU A 66 -1.72 7.81 13.83
CA LEU A 66 -3.12 7.99 14.24
C LEU A 66 -4.02 6.87 13.70
N ALA A 67 -3.82 6.47 12.45
CA ALA A 67 -4.57 5.38 11.84
C ALA A 67 -4.33 4.04 12.56
N ALA A 68 -3.07 3.72 12.86
CA ALA A 68 -2.71 2.51 13.59
C ALA A 68 -3.31 2.51 15.00
N ARG A 69 -3.22 3.63 15.73
CA ARG A 69 -3.84 3.77 17.07
C ARG A 69 -5.36 3.74 17.05
N ALA A 70 -6.00 4.07 15.93
CA ALA A 70 -7.44 3.87 15.74
C ALA A 70 -7.81 2.40 15.51
N GLY A 71 -6.85 1.52 15.23
CA GLY A 71 -7.03 0.10 15.00
C GLY A 71 -7.06 -0.30 13.53
N ALA A 72 -6.46 0.50 12.64
CA ALA A 72 -6.32 0.14 11.23
C ALA A 72 -5.47 -1.13 11.09
N THR A 73 -5.91 -2.08 10.24
CA THR A 73 -5.14 -3.26 9.88
C THR A 73 -4.00 -2.89 8.93
N TYR A 74 -4.27 -1.96 8.02
CA TYR A 74 -3.34 -1.47 7.03
C TYR A 74 -3.35 0.06 6.95
N VAL A 75 -2.21 0.63 6.58
CA VAL A 75 -2.06 2.03 6.17
C VAL A 75 -1.47 2.09 4.77
N SER A 76 -1.97 2.99 3.93
CA SER A 76 -1.48 3.17 2.56
C SER A 76 -0.85 4.55 2.37
N PRO A 77 0.44 4.73 2.68
CA PRO A 77 1.21 5.92 2.33
C PRO A 77 1.47 6.01 0.83
N PHE A 78 1.29 7.20 0.26
CA PHE A 78 1.34 7.47 -1.18
C PHE A 78 2.69 8.08 -1.59
N LEU A 79 3.74 7.24 -1.67
CA LEU A 79 5.10 7.71 -1.93
C LEU A 79 5.25 8.42 -3.29
N GLY A 80 4.69 7.90 -4.37
CA GLY A 80 4.85 8.50 -5.69
C GLY A 80 4.23 9.90 -5.80
N ARG A 81 3.16 10.20 -5.07
CA ARG A 81 2.59 11.55 -5.04
C ARG A 81 3.46 12.54 -4.27
N LEU A 82 4.24 12.07 -3.29
CA LEU A 82 5.23 12.91 -2.61
C LEU A 82 6.39 13.24 -3.55
N ASP A 83 6.86 12.26 -4.33
CA ASP A 83 7.90 12.50 -5.34
C ASP A 83 7.42 13.51 -6.40
N ASP A 84 6.15 13.49 -6.78
CA ASP A 84 5.56 14.46 -7.71
C ASP A 84 5.69 15.93 -7.22
N ILE A 85 5.82 16.14 -5.91
CA ILE A 85 6.03 17.46 -5.30
C ILE A 85 7.45 17.65 -4.72
N SER A 86 8.41 16.90 -5.24
CA SER A 86 9.83 16.97 -4.87
C SER A 86 10.13 16.59 -3.40
N THR A 87 9.33 15.72 -2.82
CA THR A 87 9.55 15.15 -1.49
C THR A 87 9.84 13.65 -1.64
N ARG A 88 10.93 13.15 -1.03
CA ARG A 88 11.28 11.72 -1.14
C ARG A 88 10.24 10.84 -0.45
N GLY A 89 9.37 10.23 -1.25
CA GLY A 89 8.25 9.43 -0.73
C GLY A 89 8.69 8.18 0.02
N VAL A 90 9.83 7.58 -0.31
CA VAL A 90 10.36 6.41 0.38
C VAL A 90 10.76 6.73 1.84
N ASP A 91 11.16 7.95 2.15
CA ASP A 91 11.50 8.35 3.52
C ASP A 91 10.26 8.29 4.43
N LEU A 92 9.07 8.62 3.90
CA LEU A 92 7.81 8.42 4.62
C LEU A 92 7.57 6.95 4.99
N ILE A 93 7.85 6.02 4.07
CA ILE A 93 7.70 4.58 4.34
C ILE A 93 8.60 4.16 5.50
N ARG A 94 9.87 4.59 5.46
CA ARG A 94 10.87 4.30 6.50
C ARG A 94 10.46 4.85 7.85
N ASP A 95 10.06 6.13 7.90
CA ASP A 95 9.62 6.77 9.15
C ASP A 95 8.43 6.04 9.78
N ILE A 96 7.47 5.60 8.96
CA ILE A 96 6.31 4.83 9.44
C ILE A 96 6.76 3.46 9.99
N ALA A 97 7.63 2.74 9.26
CA ALA A 97 8.13 1.44 9.67
C ALA A 97 8.89 1.53 11.00
N ASP A 98 9.78 2.53 11.14
CA ASP A 98 10.53 2.77 12.37
C ASP A 98 9.60 3.10 13.54
N ILE A 99 8.58 3.95 13.34
CA ILE A 99 7.61 4.27 14.38
C ILE A 99 6.82 3.03 14.79
N PHE A 100 6.35 2.23 13.85
CA PHE A 100 5.58 1.02 14.15
C PHE A 100 6.43 -0.01 14.91
N ALA A 101 7.71 -0.16 14.52
CA ALA A 101 8.64 -1.05 15.20
C ALA A 101 8.90 -0.63 16.66
N VAL A 102 9.20 0.67 16.91
CA VAL A 102 9.50 1.14 18.29
C VAL A 102 8.26 1.27 19.16
N THR A 103 7.07 1.29 18.59
CA THR A 103 5.80 1.40 19.33
C THR A 103 5.02 0.09 19.40
N ASP A 104 5.59 -1.00 18.88
CA ASP A 104 4.99 -2.35 18.85
C ASP A 104 3.58 -2.34 18.26
N LEU A 105 3.45 -1.78 17.04
CA LEU A 105 2.19 -1.68 16.31
C LEU A 105 2.15 -2.72 15.19
N ASP A 106 1.14 -3.60 15.22
CA ASP A 106 0.93 -4.67 14.23
C ASP A 106 0.34 -4.19 12.88
N THR A 107 0.05 -2.89 12.75
CA THR A 107 -0.50 -2.32 11.52
C THR A 107 0.49 -2.46 10.37
N GLN A 108 0.07 -3.05 9.25
CA GLN A 108 0.91 -3.28 8.09
C GLN A 108 0.92 -2.09 7.13
N ILE A 109 2.06 -1.89 6.47
CA ILE A 109 2.30 -0.77 5.55
C ILE A 109 2.13 -1.25 4.12
N ILE A 110 1.19 -0.65 3.39
CA ILE A 110 1.00 -0.84 1.95
C ILE A 110 1.61 0.36 1.21
N ALA A 111 2.80 0.20 0.64
CA ALA A 111 3.39 1.23 -0.22
C ALA A 111 2.50 1.46 -1.44
N ALA A 112 1.89 2.65 -1.53
CA ALA A 112 0.95 3.01 -2.58
C ALA A 112 1.51 4.07 -3.53
N SER A 113 0.97 4.15 -4.75
CA SER A 113 1.45 5.08 -5.78
C SER A 113 2.88 4.78 -6.25
N VAL A 114 3.24 3.50 -6.31
CA VAL A 114 4.51 3.03 -6.89
C VAL A 114 4.57 3.37 -8.38
N ARG A 115 5.70 3.90 -8.86
CA ARG A 115 5.85 4.42 -10.23
C ARG A 115 6.86 3.66 -11.08
N ASN A 116 7.82 2.97 -10.47
CA ASN A 116 8.94 2.32 -11.17
C ASN A 116 9.54 1.19 -10.31
N PRO A 117 10.43 0.34 -10.87
CA PRO A 117 11.07 -0.76 -10.15
C PRO A 117 11.93 -0.32 -8.96
N ILE A 118 12.54 0.87 -9.01
CA ILE A 118 13.37 1.39 -7.91
C ILE A 118 12.49 1.66 -6.69
N HIS A 119 11.29 2.22 -6.87
CA HIS A 119 10.32 2.39 -5.78
C HIS A 119 9.99 1.06 -5.09
N VAL A 120 9.86 -0.04 -5.85
CA VAL A 120 9.56 -1.37 -5.26
C VAL A 120 10.70 -1.82 -4.35
N THR A 121 11.94 -1.73 -4.83
CA THR A 121 13.13 -2.10 -4.06
C THR A 121 13.31 -1.20 -2.83
N ASP A 122 13.19 0.11 -3.02
CA ASP A 122 13.36 1.09 -1.94
C ASP A 122 12.29 0.92 -0.85
N CYS A 123 11.03 0.68 -1.24
CA CYS A 123 9.96 0.41 -0.27
C CYS A 123 10.18 -0.90 0.50
N ALA A 124 10.63 -1.96 -0.17
CA ALA A 124 10.96 -3.22 0.49
C ALA A 124 12.10 -3.04 1.51
N LEU A 125 13.15 -2.30 1.15
CA LEU A 125 14.26 -1.98 2.06
C LEU A 125 13.86 -1.02 3.20
N ALA A 126 12.86 -0.18 2.96
CA ALA A 126 12.33 0.74 3.97
C ALA A 126 11.35 0.11 4.95
N GLY A 127 11.00 -1.16 4.78
CA GLY A 127 10.13 -1.90 5.71
C GLY A 127 8.65 -1.88 5.34
N ALA A 128 8.28 -1.65 4.08
CA ALA A 128 6.90 -1.87 3.63
C ALA A 128 6.58 -3.37 3.62
N ASP A 129 5.41 -3.75 4.14
CA ASP A 129 4.94 -5.14 4.14
C ASP A 129 4.37 -5.53 2.77
N ILE A 130 3.73 -4.58 2.10
CA ILE A 130 3.00 -4.77 0.86
C ILE A 130 3.27 -3.58 -0.07
N ALA A 131 3.21 -3.80 -1.39
CA ALA A 131 3.20 -2.71 -2.36
C ALA A 131 2.08 -2.90 -3.38
N THR A 132 1.42 -1.80 -3.75
CA THR A 132 0.52 -1.77 -4.91
C THR A 132 1.32 -1.36 -6.14
N VAL A 133 1.62 -2.33 -6.99
CA VAL A 133 2.52 -2.15 -8.13
C VAL A 133 1.72 -2.23 -9.43
N PRO A 134 1.79 -1.20 -10.32
CA PRO A 134 1.19 -1.27 -11.64
C PRO A 134 1.77 -2.43 -12.46
N TYR A 135 0.94 -3.10 -13.26
CA TYR A 135 1.38 -4.25 -14.07
C TYR A 135 2.60 -3.94 -14.96
N ALA A 136 2.59 -2.76 -15.60
CA ALA A 136 3.71 -2.32 -16.42
C ALA A 136 5.05 -2.21 -15.64
N VAL A 137 4.98 -1.87 -14.35
CA VAL A 137 6.17 -1.84 -13.48
C VAL A 137 6.65 -3.26 -13.18
N ILE A 138 5.73 -4.22 -12.97
CA ILE A 138 6.07 -5.63 -12.77
C ILE A 138 6.78 -6.18 -14.02
N GLU A 139 6.30 -5.85 -15.22
CA GLU A 139 6.97 -6.23 -16.46
C GLU A 139 8.38 -5.62 -16.58
N GLN A 140 8.56 -4.38 -16.13
CA GLN A 140 9.89 -3.75 -16.09
C GLN A 140 10.85 -4.45 -15.13
N MET A 141 10.35 -4.91 -13.96
CA MET A 141 11.16 -5.60 -12.95
C MET A 141 11.76 -6.92 -13.44
N VAL A 142 11.11 -7.56 -14.40
CA VAL A 142 11.60 -8.83 -14.99
C VAL A 142 12.69 -8.60 -16.02
N LYS A 143 12.73 -7.44 -16.67
CA LYS A 143 13.68 -7.13 -17.77
C LYS A 143 15.04 -6.70 -17.24
N HIS A 144 16.10 -7.40 -17.68
CA HIS A 144 17.47 -7.01 -17.39
C HIS A 144 18.41 -7.38 -18.54
N PRO A 145 19.23 -6.43 -19.07
CA PRO A 145 20.11 -6.70 -20.22
C PRO A 145 21.09 -7.87 -20.01
N LEU A 146 21.58 -8.04 -18.76
CA LEU A 146 22.49 -9.14 -18.44
C LEU A 146 21.78 -10.50 -18.40
N THR A 147 20.48 -10.54 -18.09
CA THR A 147 19.68 -11.77 -18.19
C THR A 147 19.57 -12.20 -19.64
N ASP A 148 19.25 -11.28 -20.54
CA ASP A 148 19.13 -11.56 -21.97
C ASP A 148 20.48 -12.03 -22.55
N ALA A 149 21.56 -11.34 -22.22
CA ALA A 149 22.92 -11.74 -22.62
C ALA A 149 23.33 -13.11 -22.06
N GLY A 150 22.95 -13.39 -20.80
CA GLY A 150 23.20 -14.68 -20.15
C GLY A 150 22.45 -15.83 -20.84
N ILE A 151 21.19 -15.62 -21.19
CA ILE A 151 20.38 -16.61 -21.92
C ILE A 151 20.99 -16.87 -23.29
N ALA A 152 21.37 -15.83 -24.03
CA ALA A 152 21.99 -15.98 -25.34
C ALA A 152 23.33 -16.76 -25.25
N LYS A 153 24.13 -16.52 -24.21
CA LYS A 153 25.37 -17.25 -23.98
C LYS A 153 25.05 -18.72 -23.64
N PHE A 154 24.13 -19.03 -22.76
CA PHE A 154 23.76 -20.41 -22.45
C PHE A 154 23.26 -21.17 -23.66
N GLN A 155 22.47 -20.54 -24.53
CA GLN A 155 22.04 -21.13 -25.79
C GLN A 155 23.22 -21.41 -26.77
N ALA A 156 24.17 -20.50 -26.84
CA ALA A 156 25.36 -20.70 -27.67
C ALA A 156 26.25 -21.85 -27.16
N ASP A 157 26.48 -21.90 -25.86
CA ASP A 157 27.25 -22.97 -25.20
C ASP A 157 26.54 -24.34 -25.39
N TYR A 158 25.23 -24.40 -25.26
CA TYR A 158 24.45 -25.61 -25.52
C TYR A 158 24.58 -26.11 -26.94
N ARG A 159 24.44 -25.23 -27.96
CA ARG A 159 24.61 -25.57 -29.38
C ARG A 159 26.03 -26.06 -29.69
N ALA A 160 27.04 -25.45 -29.06
CA ALA A 160 28.43 -25.87 -29.25
C ALA A 160 28.71 -27.30 -28.77
N VAL A 161 28.00 -27.73 -27.71
CA VAL A 161 28.19 -29.07 -27.12
C VAL A 161 27.32 -30.14 -27.78
N PHE A 162 26.07 -29.80 -28.12
CA PHE A 162 25.07 -30.78 -28.58
C PHE A 162 24.75 -30.69 -30.08
N GLY A 163 25.24 -29.68 -30.79
CA GLY A 163 25.16 -29.60 -32.25
C GLY A 163 23.76 -29.26 -32.80
N GLU A 164 22.90 -28.58 -32.04
CA GLU A 164 21.59 -28.08 -32.52
C GLU A 164 21.62 -26.58 -32.86
#